data_ef080c2ed55c6d7f552563a3970a990a
#
_entry.id   ef080c2ed55c6d7f552563a3970a990a
#
_cell.length_a   1.000
_cell.length_b   1.000
_cell.length_c   1.000
_cell.angle_alpha   90.00
_cell.angle_beta   90.00
_cell.angle_gamma   90.00
#
_symmetry.space_group_name_H-M   'P 1'
#
loop_
_entity.id
_entity.type
_entity.pdbx_description
1 polymer ?
#
loop_
_entity_poly.entity_id
_entity_poly.type
_entity_poly.pdbx_seq_one_letter_code
_entity_poly.pdbx_strand_id
1 'polypeptide(L)'
;MFLKRSHTPEIMDDFSIQDERIDSALSELTVTNRLLGGISTTEAGFRILLNGWGKTEISALDIGAGASDILNYLSKKLIPVKITSVDLNKRACKFLKANLIPNVICANSLQIPVKEKAFDIIHASLFLHHFKEEEIKEMLSNLLKISKSGIIINDLRRSIFALLGIKIISTLFSKSEMFKNDGPLSVKKGFIKSDWINILNELNIKKYKLKRKWAFRWMLVIYVG
;
A
#
# COMPACT_ATOMS: atom_id res chain seq x y z
N MET A 1 -24.64 3.59 8.08
CA MET A 1 -24.41 4.05 6.68
C MET A 1 -22.96 3.99 6.23
N PHE A 2 -22.06 3.56 7.09
CA PHE A 2 -20.62 3.31 6.78
C PHE A 2 -20.31 1.83 6.51
N LEU A 3 -21.33 1.01 6.25
CA LEU A 3 -21.19 -0.46 6.14
C LEU A 3 -20.69 -0.92 4.77
N LYS A 4 -21.01 -0.21 3.69
CA LYS A 4 -20.55 -0.57 2.33
C LYS A 4 -19.32 0.23 1.93
N ARG A 5 -18.37 -0.42 1.26
CA ARG A 5 -17.23 0.24 0.62
C ARG A 5 -17.70 1.15 -0.50
N SER A 6 -17.09 2.34 -0.61
CA SER A 6 -17.26 3.19 -1.78
C SER A 6 -16.44 2.60 -2.95
N HIS A 7 -16.96 2.73 -4.16
CA HIS A 7 -16.24 2.41 -5.40
C HIS A 7 -16.12 3.63 -6.30
N THR A 8 -16.38 4.82 -5.77
CA THR A 8 -16.18 6.07 -6.49
C THR A 8 -14.69 6.24 -6.81
N PRO A 9 -14.30 6.51 -8.07
CA PRO A 9 -12.89 6.72 -8.41
C PRO A 9 -12.32 7.94 -7.69
N GLU A 10 -11.04 7.89 -7.33
CA GLU A 10 -10.26 9.02 -6.85
C GLU A 10 -9.72 9.82 -8.05
N ILE A 11 -9.38 11.08 -7.84
CA ILE A 11 -8.74 11.88 -8.90
C ILE A 11 -7.41 11.23 -9.30
N MET A 12 -6.70 10.65 -8.34
CA MET A 12 -5.43 9.95 -8.57
C MET A 12 -5.58 8.65 -9.39
N ASP A 13 -6.80 8.09 -9.49
CA ASP A 13 -7.12 6.93 -10.33
C ASP A 13 -7.21 7.31 -11.83
N ASP A 14 -7.25 8.60 -12.16
CA ASP A 14 -7.21 9.07 -13.56
C ASP A 14 -5.77 9.12 -14.08
N PHE A 15 -5.36 8.06 -14.73
CA PHE A 15 -4.01 7.93 -15.30
C PHE A 15 -3.73 8.85 -16.50
N SER A 16 -4.70 9.63 -16.96
CA SER A 16 -4.47 10.70 -17.95
C SER A 16 -3.78 11.91 -17.33
N ILE A 17 -3.91 12.10 -16.01
CA ILE A 17 -3.24 13.16 -15.25
C ILE A 17 -1.74 12.82 -15.14
N GLN A 18 -0.91 13.64 -15.78
CA GLN A 18 0.54 13.42 -15.88
C GLN A 18 1.36 14.68 -15.49
N ASP A 19 0.78 15.54 -14.67
CA ASP A 19 1.35 16.83 -14.28
C ASP A 19 1.73 16.89 -12.79
N GLU A 20 2.15 18.06 -12.30
CA GLU A 20 2.65 18.32 -10.96
C GLU A 20 1.62 18.06 -9.84
N ARG A 21 0.34 17.94 -10.16
CA ARG A 21 -0.69 17.58 -9.17
C ARG A 21 -0.41 16.21 -8.58
N ILE A 22 0.10 15.25 -9.36
CA ILE A 22 0.52 13.93 -8.88
C ILE A 22 1.71 14.08 -7.92
N ASP A 23 2.73 14.85 -8.28
CA ASP A 23 3.93 15.04 -7.43
C ASP A 23 3.56 15.67 -6.08
N SER A 24 2.67 16.67 -6.12
CA SER A 24 2.15 17.32 -4.92
C SER A 24 1.39 16.35 -4.01
N ALA A 25 0.49 15.56 -4.58
CA ALA A 25 -0.27 14.54 -3.83
C ALA A 25 0.66 13.47 -3.24
N LEU A 26 1.63 12.96 -3.99
CA LEU A 26 2.62 11.98 -3.50
C LEU A 26 3.47 12.54 -2.36
N SER A 27 3.85 13.81 -2.45
CA SER A 27 4.60 14.48 -1.38
C SER A 27 3.79 14.60 -0.09
N GLU A 28 2.50 14.95 -0.19
CA GLU A 28 1.61 15.00 0.98
C GLU A 28 1.29 13.61 1.54
N LEU A 29 1.17 12.58 0.69
CA LEU A 29 1.06 11.19 1.14
C LEU A 29 2.28 10.73 1.93
N THR A 30 3.48 11.14 1.52
CA THR A 30 4.72 10.85 2.25
C THR A 30 4.68 11.44 3.67
N VAL A 31 4.23 12.68 3.82
CA VAL A 31 4.06 13.31 5.15
C VAL A 31 2.98 12.56 5.95
N THR A 32 1.86 12.24 5.33
CA THR A 32 0.76 11.51 5.94
C THR A 32 1.18 10.12 6.41
N ASN A 33 1.94 9.37 5.62
CA ASN A 33 2.49 8.08 5.99
C ASN A 33 3.41 8.17 7.22
N ARG A 34 4.22 9.22 7.29
CA ARG A 34 5.11 9.45 8.42
C ARG A 34 4.35 9.77 9.70
N LEU A 35 3.33 10.62 9.64
CA LEU A 35 2.58 11.10 10.81
C LEU A 35 1.45 10.16 11.22
N LEU A 36 0.76 9.55 10.25
CA LEU A 36 -0.43 8.73 10.48
C LEU A 36 -0.15 7.22 10.39
N GLY A 37 1.00 6.79 10.93
CA GLY A 37 1.28 5.39 11.22
C GLY A 37 1.60 4.50 10.01
N GLY A 38 1.83 5.07 8.83
CA GLY A 38 2.21 4.31 7.64
C GLY A 38 3.50 3.53 7.86
N ILE A 39 4.56 4.23 8.28
CA ILE A 39 5.87 3.64 8.55
C ILE A 39 5.80 2.60 9.66
N SER A 40 5.23 2.95 10.82
CA SER A 40 5.18 2.05 11.98
C SER A 40 4.33 0.80 11.74
N THR A 41 3.29 0.90 10.91
CA THR A 41 2.45 -0.23 10.51
C THR A 41 3.24 -1.20 9.64
N THR A 42 3.91 -0.71 8.61
CA THR A 42 4.74 -1.53 7.71
C THR A 42 5.95 -2.11 8.45
N GLU A 43 6.64 -1.32 9.28
CA GLU A 43 7.75 -1.79 10.13
C GLU A 43 7.32 -2.98 10.99
N ALA A 44 6.14 -2.90 11.62
CA ALA A 44 5.62 -4.02 12.41
C ALA A 44 5.35 -5.28 11.58
N GLY A 45 4.92 -5.13 10.32
CA GLY A 45 4.75 -6.23 9.37
C GLY A 45 6.10 -6.87 9.01
N PHE A 46 7.10 -6.07 8.69
CA PHE A 46 8.47 -6.54 8.43
C PHE A 46 9.04 -7.30 9.63
N ARG A 47 8.95 -6.75 10.84
CA ARG A 47 9.43 -7.42 12.06
C ARG A 47 8.78 -8.79 12.29
N ILE A 48 7.52 -8.96 11.87
CA ILE A 48 6.82 -10.24 11.95
C ILE A 48 7.39 -11.26 10.96
N LEU A 49 7.60 -10.86 9.70
CA LEU A 49 8.13 -11.76 8.67
C LEU A 49 9.63 -12.03 8.84
N LEU A 50 10.37 -11.08 9.42
CA LEU A 50 11.81 -11.18 9.62
C LEU A 50 12.18 -11.89 10.93
N ASN A 51 11.22 -12.28 11.74
CA ASN A 51 11.52 -13.04 12.96
C ASN A 51 12.16 -14.40 12.61
N GLY A 52 13.42 -14.59 12.99
CA GLY A 52 14.21 -15.75 12.60
C GLY A 52 14.83 -15.67 11.19
N TRP A 53 14.83 -14.49 10.58
CA TRP A 53 15.40 -14.28 9.24
C TRP A 53 16.92 -14.33 9.26
N GLY A 54 17.51 -15.29 8.55
CA GLY A 54 18.97 -15.50 8.52
C GLY A 54 19.72 -14.75 7.41
N LYS A 55 19.03 -13.94 6.57
CA LYS A 55 19.68 -13.22 5.48
C LYS A 55 20.08 -11.80 5.90
N THR A 56 21.12 -11.27 5.28
CA THR A 56 21.64 -9.90 5.48
C THR A 56 20.93 -8.86 4.61
N GLU A 57 20.20 -9.29 3.57
CA GLU A 57 19.48 -8.42 2.63
C GLU A 57 18.13 -9.04 2.29
N ILE A 58 17.15 -8.20 1.96
CA ILE A 58 15.81 -8.59 1.53
C ILE A 58 15.54 -8.00 0.15
N SER A 59 14.94 -8.79 -0.74
CA SER A 59 14.31 -8.27 -1.96
C SER A 59 12.82 -7.99 -1.69
N ALA A 60 12.39 -6.74 -1.88
CA ALA A 60 10.99 -6.35 -1.70
C ALA A 60 10.40 -5.76 -2.99
N LEU A 61 9.17 -6.17 -3.30
CA LEU A 61 8.35 -5.58 -4.35
C LEU A 61 7.32 -4.66 -3.68
N ASP A 62 7.34 -3.38 -4.04
CA ASP A 62 6.38 -2.36 -3.60
C ASP A 62 5.37 -2.13 -4.71
N ILE A 63 4.11 -2.54 -4.51
CA ILE A 63 3.05 -2.42 -5.51
C ILE A 63 2.14 -1.23 -5.23
N GLY A 64 1.74 -0.50 -6.30
CA GLY A 64 1.08 0.79 -6.14
C GLY A 64 1.99 1.74 -5.36
N ALA A 65 3.25 1.79 -5.76
CA ALA A 65 4.34 2.32 -4.93
C ALA A 65 4.22 3.83 -4.65
N GLY A 66 3.56 4.58 -5.54
CA GLY A 66 3.45 6.03 -5.43
C GLY A 66 4.81 6.68 -5.23
N ALA A 67 5.13 7.09 -4.00
CA ALA A 67 6.44 7.65 -3.62
C ALA A 67 7.44 6.60 -3.08
N SER A 68 7.00 5.37 -2.78
CA SER A 68 7.77 4.31 -2.11
C SER A 68 8.52 4.77 -0.83
N ASP A 69 7.99 5.81 -0.18
CA ASP A 69 8.61 6.51 0.94
C ASP A 69 8.79 5.60 2.16
N ILE A 70 7.84 4.71 2.41
CA ILE A 70 7.85 3.79 3.55
C ILE A 70 9.00 2.79 3.42
N LEU A 71 9.10 2.09 2.29
CA LEU A 71 10.18 1.11 2.09
C LEU A 71 11.55 1.77 2.01
N ASN A 72 11.66 2.93 1.36
CA ASN A 72 12.90 3.69 1.31
C ASN A 72 13.36 4.13 2.71
N TYR A 73 12.43 4.51 3.59
CA TYR A 73 12.77 4.81 4.98
C TYR A 73 13.22 3.55 5.75
N LEU A 74 12.49 2.44 5.61
CA LEU A 74 12.76 1.20 6.35
C LEU A 74 14.05 0.52 5.90
N SER A 75 14.42 0.62 4.62
CA SER A 75 15.69 0.09 4.09
C SER A 75 16.93 0.67 4.78
N LYS A 76 16.81 1.91 5.27
CA LYS A 76 17.87 2.59 6.01
C LYS A 76 17.86 2.28 7.51
N LYS A 77 16.75 1.73 8.04
CA LYS A 77 16.54 1.58 9.49
C LYS A 77 16.60 0.13 9.97
N LEU A 78 16.14 -0.84 9.20
CA LEU A 78 16.04 -2.25 9.61
C LEU A 78 17.23 -3.04 9.08
N ILE A 79 17.07 -3.64 7.92
CA ILE A 79 18.12 -4.33 7.17
C ILE A 79 18.09 -3.81 5.74
N PRO A 80 19.16 -3.92 4.97
CA PRO A 80 19.19 -3.52 3.58
C PRO A 80 18.06 -4.18 2.80
N VAL A 81 17.17 -3.36 2.23
CA VAL A 81 16.06 -3.81 1.38
C VAL A 81 16.32 -3.37 -0.04
N LYS A 82 16.48 -4.35 -0.93
CA LYS A 82 16.52 -4.10 -2.37
C LYS A 82 15.10 -3.91 -2.89
N ILE A 83 14.73 -2.65 -3.08
CA ILE A 83 13.37 -2.25 -3.47
C ILE A 83 13.23 -2.31 -4.98
N THR A 84 12.15 -2.93 -5.44
CA THR A 84 11.59 -2.78 -6.79
C THR A 84 10.19 -2.21 -6.64
N SER A 85 9.92 -1.06 -7.25
CA SER A 85 8.64 -0.35 -7.16
C SER A 85 7.84 -0.54 -8.44
N VAL A 86 6.56 -0.85 -8.30
CA VAL A 86 5.61 -0.98 -9.42
C VAL A 86 4.51 0.05 -9.26
N ASP A 87 4.28 0.84 -10.30
CA ASP A 87 3.15 1.75 -10.38
C ASP A 87 2.64 1.83 -11.81
N LEU A 88 1.35 2.07 -11.99
CA LEU A 88 0.76 2.22 -13.33
C LEU A 88 0.88 3.65 -13.85
N ASN A 89 0.88 4.64 -12.96
CA ASN A 89 0.97 6.05 -13.33
C ASN A 89 2.41 6.40 -13.77
N LYS A 90 2.56 6.80 -15.03
CA LYS A 90 3.87 7.19 -15.59
C LYS A 90 4.51 8.36 -14.84
N ARG A 91 3.71 9.30 -14.31
CA ARG A 91 4.24 10.44 -13.52
C ARG A 91 4.78 9.95 -12.18
N ALA A 92 4.07 9.04 -11.50
CA ALA A 92 4.57 8.42 -10.28
C ALA A 92 5.88 7.64 -10.54
N CYS A 93 5.98 6.91 -11.66
CA CYS A 93 7.23 6.26 -12.06
C CYS A 93 8.39 7.24 -12.30
N LYS A 94 8.12 8.41 -12.88
CA LYS A 94 9.12 9.49 -13.02
C LYS A 94 9.50 10.06 -11.65
N PHE A 95 8.53 10.29 -10.77
CA PHE A 95 8.75 10.76 -9.41
C PHE A 95 9.65 9.80 -8.61
N LEU A 96 9.38 8.48 -8.69
CA LEU A 96 10.22 7.44 -8.06
C LEU A 96 11.67 7.51 -8.54
N LYS A 97 11.90 7.60 -9.85
CA LYS A 97 13.25 7.72 -10.44
C LYS A 97 13.95 9.01 -10.00
N ALA A 98 13.24 10.13 -9.96
CA ALA A 98 13.78 11.41 -9.48
C ALA A 98 14.18 11.35 -8.00
N ASN A 99 13.51 10.51 -7.19
CA ASN A 99 13.82 10.25 -5.78
C ASN A 99 14.79 9.06 -5.57
N LEU A 100 15.54 8.71 -6.60
CA LEU A 100 16.62 7.70 -6.58
C LEU A 100 16.18 6.30 -6.16
N ILE A 101 14.93 5.92 -6.43
CA ILE A 101 14.48 4.53 -6.30
C ILE A 101 15.10 3.72 -7.45
N PRO A 102 15.90 2.69 -7.15
CA PRO A 102 16.79 2.10 -8.16
C PRO A 102 16.05 1.27 -9.23
N ASN A 103 14.98 0.57 -8.84
CA ASN A 103 14.25 -0.31 -9.74
C ASN A 103 12.79 0.13 -9.80
N VAL A 104 12.35 0.65 -10.94
CA VAL A 104 10.97 1.10 -11.17
C VAL A 104 10.41 0.43 -12.41
N ILE A 105 9.28 -0.24 -12.25
CA ILE A 105 8.51 -0.91 -13.30
C ILE A 105 7.19 -0.14 -13.46
N CYS A 106 6.94 0.40 -14.65
CA CYS A 106 5.67 1.02 -14.97
C CYS A 106 4.74 -0.05 -15.56
N ALA A 107 3.88 -0.64 -14.71
CA ALA A 107 3.03 -1.76 -15.09
C ALA A 107 1.74 -1.83 -14.25
N ASN A 108 0.75 -2.56 -14.77
CA ASN A 108 -0.45 -2.88 -14.02
C ASN A 108 -0.13 -3.94 -12.95
N SER A 109 -0.52 -3.64 -11.71
CA SER A 109 -0.29 -4.53 -10.56
C SER A 109 -1.09 -5.84 -10.60
N LEU A 110 -2.09 -5.94 -11.47
CA LEU A 110 -2.79 -7.21 -11.74
C LEU A 110 -1.95 -8.15 -12.62
N GLN A 111 -1.02 -7.62 -13.42
CA GLN A 111 -0.22 -8.37 -14.40
C GLN A 111 1.24 -7.92 -14.34
N ILE A 112 1.89 -8.12 -13.20
CA ILE A 112 3.28 -7.72 -13.01
C ILE A 112 4.21 -8.67 -13.81
N PRO A 113 5.09 -8.17 -14.69
CA PRO A 113 5.91 -8.98 -15.56
C PRO A 113 7.16 -9.51 -14.81
N VAL A 114 6.94 -10.33 -13.78
CA VAL A 114 8.01 -10.93 -12.97
C VAL A 114 7.78 -12.43 -12.78
N LYS A 115 8.87 -13.17 -12.55
CA LYS A 115 8.83 -14.63 -12.34
C LYS A 115 8.22 -14.95 -10.98
N GLU A 116 7.73 -16.17 -10.84
CA GLU A 116 7.36 -16.74 -9.55
C GLU A 116 8.55 -16.74 -8.58
N LYS A 117 8.25 -16.57 -7.29
CA LYS A 117 9.27 -16.53 -6.22
C LYS A 117 10.39 -15.52 -6.46
N ALA A 118 10.10 -14.41 -7.18
CA ALA A 118 11.10 -13.39 -7.49
C ALA A 118 11.52 -12.56 -6.29
N PHE A 119 10.60 -12.28 -5.36
CA PHE A 119 10.83 -11.39 -4.22
C PHE A 119 10.66 -12.12 -2.90
N ASP A 120 11.43 -11.73 -1.90
CA ASP A 120 11.28 -12.28 -0.56
C ASP A 120 9.98 -11.78 0.08
N ILE A 121 9.71 -10.49 -0.01
CA ILE A 121 8.51 -9.85 0.58
C ILE A 121 7.83 -8.98 -0.48
N ILE A 122 6.49 -8.99 -0.47
CA ILE A 122 5.69 -8.05 -1.23
C ILE A 122 5.04 -7.07 -0.26
N HIS A 123 5.04 -5.80 -0.60
CA HIS A 123 4.45 -4.72 0.16
C HIS A 123 3.39 -3.98 -0.65
N ALA A 124 2.30 -3.63 0.00
CA ALA A 124 1.27 -2.74 -0.55
C ALA A 124 0.83 -1.77 0.56
N SER A 125 0.91 -0.48 0.30
CA SER A 125 0.46 0.53 1.26
C SER A 125 -0.50 1.52 0.60
N LEU A 126 -1.68 1.70 1.21
CA LEU A 126 -2.72 2.60 0.69
C LEU A 126 -3.04 2.31 -0.79
N PHE A 127 -3.20 1.05 -1.12
CA PHE A 127 -3.31 0.63 -2.51
C PHE A 127 -4.52 -0.27 -2.79
N LEU A 128 -4.76 -1.32 -1.98
CA LEU A 128 -5.79 -2.30 -2.30
C LEU A 128 -7.22 -1.72 -2.23
N HIS A 129 -7.41 -0.64 -1.50
CA HIS A 129 -8.71 0.00 -1.41
C HIS A 129 -9.20 0.63 -2.73
N HIS A 130 -8.33 0.82 -3.72
CA HIS A 130 -8.71 1.29 -5.07
C HIS A 130 -9.47 0.23 -5.88
N PHE A 131 -9.32 -1.06 -5.54
CA PHE A 131 -9.81 -2.18 -6.32
C PHE A 131 -11.12 -2.77 -5.78
N LYS A 132 -11.89 -3.41 -6.65
CA LYS A 132 -13.03 -4.24 -6.26
C LYS A 132 -12.54 -5.54 -5.60
N GLU A 133 -13.43 -6.25 -4.93
CA GLU A 133 -13.07 -7.44 -4.17
C GLU A 133 -12.51 -8.56 -5.07
N GLU A 134 -13.09 -8.74 -6.25
CA GLU A 134 -12.64 -9.72 -7.24
C GLU A 134 -11.22 -9.43 -7.72
N GLU A 135 -10.92 -8.17 -8.01
CA GLU A 135 -9.59 -7.73 -8.44
C GLU A 135 -8.55 -7.89 -7.32
N ILE A 136 -8.95 -7.65 -6.05
CA ILE A 136 -8.08 -7.89 -4.90
C ILE A 136 -7.75 -9.38 -4.76
N LYS A 137 -8.74 -10.26 -4.95
CA LYS A 137 -8.55 -11.71 -4.89
C LYS A 137 -7.60 -12.20 -5.99
N GLU A 138 -7.81 -11.75 -7.23
CA GLU A 138 -6.93 -12.05 -8.35
C GLU A 138 -5.49 -11.56 -8.07
N MET A 139 -5.37 -10.30 -7.65
CA MET A 139 -4.07 -9.70 -7.30
C MET A 139 -3.36 -10.51 -6.21
N LEU A 140 -4.02 -10.81 -5.10
CA LEU A 140 -3.42 -11.57 -3.99
C LEU A 140 -3.00 -12.97 -4.44
N SER A 141 -3.79 -13.64 -5.27
CA SER A 141 -3.44 -14.96 -5.84
C SER A 141 -2.14 -14.89 -6.65
N ASN A 142 -1.95 -13.84 -7.45
CA ASN A 142 -0.74 -13.63 -8.24
C ASN A 142 0.45 -13.26 -7.34
N LEU A 143 0.25 -12.39 -6.36
CA LEU A 143 1.29 -11.96 -5.43
C LEU A 143 1.80 -13.12 -4.55
N LEU A 144 0.94 -14.06 -4.18
CA LEU A 144 1.34 -15.27 -3.45
C LEU A 144 2.32 -16.14 -4.25
N LYS A 145 2.16 -16.21 -5.59
CA LYS A 145 3.12 -16.91 -6.46
C LYS A 145 4.46 -16.18 -6.55
N ILE A 146 4.43 -14.85 -6.60
CA ILE A 146 5.62 -14.00 -6.76
C ILE A 146 6.45 -13.93 -5.46
N SER A 147 5.81 -14.03 -4.29
CA SER A 147 6.46 -13.93 -3.00
C SER A 147 7.12 -15.26 -2.57
N LYS A 148 8.28 -15.18 -1.90
CA LYS A 148 8.93 -16.32 -1.24
C LYS A 148 8.47 -16.51 0.20
N SER A 149 8.27 -15.42 0.94
CA SER A 149 8.07 -15.47 2.40
C SER A 149 6.76 -14.87 2.87
N GLY A 150 6.31 -13.79 2.24
CA GLY A 150 5.04 -13.20 2.64
C GLY A 150 4.69 -11.87 1.99
N ILE A 151 3.46 -11.45 2.26
CA ILE A 151 2.89 -10.20 1.79
C ILE A 151 2.56 -9.33 3.00
N ILE A 152 2.93 -8.05 2.96
CA ILE A 152 2.58 -7.04 3.96
C ILE A 152 1.63 -6.04 3.31
N ILE A 153 0.42 -5.93 3.84
CA ILE A 153 -0.57 -4.95 3.42
C ILE A 153 -0.79 -3.97 4.57
N ASN A 154 -0.66 -2.69 4.27
CA ASN A 154 -0.89 -1.57 5.15
C ASN A 154 -1.96 -0.67 4.53
N ASP A 155 -3.22 -0.88 4.90
CA ASP A 155 -4.31 -0.18 4.25
C ASP A 155 -5.30 0.44 5.24
N LEU A 156 -6.21 1.28 4.75
CA LEU A 156 -7.11 2.08 5.56
C LEU A 156 -8.20 1.24 6.21
N ARG A 157 -8.47 1.57 7.46
CA ARG A 157 -9.65 1.10 8.17
C ARG A 157 -10.81 2.07 7.98
N ARG A 158 -11.88 1.60 7.35
CA ARG A 158 -13.12 2.37 7.19
C ARG A 158 -13.72 2.68 8.56
N SER A 159 -13.74 3.96 8.94
CA SER A 159 -14.22 4.45 10.23
C SER A 159 -14.71 5.89 10.09
N ILE A 160 -15.81 6.21 10.77
CA ILE A 160 -16.34 7.60 10.80
C ILE A 160 -15.32 8.56 11.43
N PHE A 161 -14.60 8.12 12.45
CA PHE A 161 -13.57 8.94 13.10
C PHE A 161 -12.36 9.16 12.19
N ALA A 162 -12.00 8.16 11.39
CA ALA A 162 -10.96 8.33 10.35
C ALA A 162 -11.40 9.34 9.29
N LEU A 163 -12.68 9.27 8.87
CA LEU A 163 -13.22 10.20 7.89
C LEU A 163 -13.25 11.63 8.40
N LEU A 164 -13.69 11.84 9.64
CA LEU A 164 -13.70 13.17 10.25
C LEU A 164 -12.27 13.70 10.42
N GLY A 165 -11.36 12.86 10.92
CA GLY A 165 -9.97 13.24 11.10
C GLY A 165 -9.29 13.63 9.79
N ILE A 166 -9.42 12.84 8.71
CA ILE A 166 -8.79 13.17 7.43
C ILE A 166 -9.43 14.41 6.78
N LYS A 167 -10.74 14.62 6.92
CA LYS A 167 -11.36 15.84 6.43
C LYS A 167 -10.78 17.09 7.11
N ILE A 168 -10.64 17.05 8.43
CA ILE A 168 -10.04 18.19 9.19
C ILE A 168 -8.60 18.39 8.73
N ILE A 169 -7.79 17.32 8.69
CA ILE A 169 -6.37 17.41 8.32
C ILE A 169 -6.21 17.93 6.89
N SER A 170 -6.94 17.35 5.93
CA SER A 170 -6.82 17.75 4.52
C SER A 170 -7.30 19.19 4.30
N THR A 171 -8.38 19.62 4.95
CA THR A 171 -8.88 21.00 4.81
C THR A 171 -7.93 22.03 5.40
N LEU A 172 -7.33 21.73 6.57
CA LEU A 172 -6.50 22.72 7.29
C LEU A 172 -5.05 22.74 6.83
N PHE A 173 -4.51 21.61 6.39
CA PHE A 173 -3.06 21.47 6.19
C PHE A 173 -2.66 21.08 4.75
N SER A 174 -3.58 20.59 3.92
CA SER A 174 -3.26 20.24 2.54
C SER A 174 -3.28 21.46 1.63
N LYS A 175 -2.32 21.51 0.72
CA LYS A 175 -2.29 22.45 -0.43
C LYS A 175 -2.76 21.77 -1.71
N SER A 176 -2.81 20.44 -1.76
CA SER A 176 -3.22 19.65 -2.91
C SER A 176 -4.73 19.47 -2.94
N GLU A 177 -5.40 20.01 -3.94
CA GLU A 177 -6.84 19.78 -4.17
C GLU A 177 -7.14 18.29 -4.40
N MET A 178 -6.23 17.57 -5.06
CA MET A 178 -6.31 16.13 -5.23
C MET A 178 -6.34 15.43 -3.88
N PHE A 179 -5.42 15.74 -2.97
CA PHE A 179 -5.38 15.12 -1.63
C PHE A 179 -6.61 15.49 -0.78
N LYS A 180 -7.12 16.72 -0.88
CA LYS A 180 -8.35 17.14 -0.19
C LYS A 180 -9.58 16.33 -0.62
N ASN A 181 -9.66 16.02 -1.92
CA ASN A 181 -10.74 15.21 -2.47
C ASN A 181 -10.55 13.73 -2.14
N ASP A 182 -9.37 13.20 -2.41
CA ASP A 182 -9.10 11.76 -2.40
C ASP A 182 -8.95 11.21 -0.97
N GLY A 183 -8.34 11.98 -0.05
CA GLY A 183 -8.14 11.52 1.32
C GLY A 183 -9.42 11.05 2.04
N PRO A 184 -10.51 11.85 2.07
CA PRO A 184 -11.79 11.41 2.61
C PRO A 184 -12.42 10.24 1.84
N LEU A 185 -12.22 10.19 0.53
CA LEU A 185 -12.75 9.14 -0.34
C LEU A 185 -12.02 7.81 -0.11
N SER A 186 -10.69 7.82 0.01
CA SER A 186 -9.87 6.66 0.36
C SER A 186 -10.33 6.02 1.67
N VAL A 187 -10.65 6.82 2.70
CA VAL A 187 -11.21 6.28 3.96
C VAL A 187 -12.55 5.58 3.74
N LYS A 188 -13.43 6.09 2.86
CA LYS A 188 -14.71 5.43 2.51
C LYS A 188 -14.50 4.13 1.73
N LYS A 189 -13.42 4.04 0.94
CA LYS A 189 -12.98 2.84 0.20
C LYS A 189 -12.24 1.84 1.09
N GLY A 190 -11.77 2.25 2.27
CA GLY A 190 -11.06 1.40 3.24
C GLY A 190 -11.86 0.19 3.70
N PHE A 191 -11.23 -0.69 4.45
CA PHE A 191 -11.74 -2.00 4.84
C PHE A 191 -12.30 -2.03 6.26
N ILE A 192 -13.26 -2.91 6.52
CA ILE A 192 -13.59 -3.40 7.87
C ILE A 192 -13.03 -4.83 8.04
N LYS A 193 -13.10 -5.36 9.26
CA LYS A 193 -12.52 -6.68 9.56
C LYS A 193 -13.13 -7.79 8.72
N SER A 194 -14.45 -7.76 8.52
CA SER A 194 -15.16 -8.78 7.74
C SER A 194 -14.72 -8.80 6.28
N ASP A 195 -14.43 -7.63 5.67
CA ASP A 195 -13.96 -7.57 4.29
C ASP A 195 -12.68 -8.40 4.12
N TRP A 196 -11.70 -8.22 5.02
CA TRP A 196 -10.46 -9.00 5.01
C TRP A 196 -10.68 -10.49 5.27
N ILE A 197 -11.54 -10.83 6.24
CA ILE A 197 -11.82 -12.23 6.59
C ILE A 197 -12.49 -12.96 5.41
N ASN A 198 -13.43 -12.32 4.72
CA ASN A 198 -14.08 -12.89 3.55
C ASN A 198 -13.08 -13.15 2.42
N ILE A 199 -12.27 -12.14 2.04
CA ILE A 199 -11.23 -12.28 1.02
C ILE A 199 -10.27 -13.44 1.35
N LEU A 200 -9.78 -13.49 2.59
CA LEU A 200 -8.83 -14.52 3.02
C LEU A 200 -9.43 -15.92 3.01
N ASN A 201 -10.70 -16.05 3.41
CA ASN A 201 -11.41 -17.32 3.41
C ASN A 201 -11.66 -17.83 1.98
N GLU A 202 -12.13 -16.97 1.07
CA GLU A 202 -12.37 -17.32 -0.31
C GLU A 202 -11.08 -17.75 -1.05
N LEU A 203 -9.95 -17.14 -0.71
CA LEU A 203 -8.62 -17.53 -1.20
C LEU A 203 -8.00 -18.71 -0.43
N ASN A 204 -8.73 -19.28 0.54
CA ASN A 204 -8.24 -20.36 1.40
C ASN A 204 -6.90 -20.04 2.11
N ILE A 205 -6.64 -18.76 2.40
CA ILE A 205 -5.44 -18.32 3.10
C ILE A 205 -5.61 -18.54 4.60
N LYS A 206 -4.88 -19.51 5.16
CA LYS A 206 -4.97 -19.89 6.59
C LYS A 206 -3.91 -19.24 7.47
N LYS A 207 -2.73 -18.96 6.91
CA LYS A 207 -1.60 -18.41 7.67
C LYS A 207 -1.51 -16.90 7.46
N TYR A 208 -2.08 -16.13 8.36
CA TYR A 208 -2.03 -14.67 8.31
C TYR A 208 -2.07 -14.03 9.70
N LYS A 209 -1.73 -12.75 9.78
CA LYS A 209 -1.85 -11.91 10.97
C LYS A 209 -2.52 -10.60 10.61
N LEU A 210 -3.73 -10.37 11.10
CA LEU A 210 -4.51 -9.16 10.86
C LEU A 210 -4.58 -8.34 12.16
N LYS A 211 -4.09 -7.09 12.14
CA LYS A 211 -4.08 -6.19 13.31
C LYS A 211 -4.52 -4.78 12.95
N ARG A 212 -5.26 -4.16 13.86
CA ARG A 212 -5.53 -2.71 13.82
C ARG A 212 -4.28 -1.97 14.26
N LYS A 213 -3.95 -0.89 13.56
CA LYS A 213 -2.82 -0.01 13.84
C LYS A 213 -3.25 1.44 13.91
N TRP A 214 -2.39 2.28 14.48
CA TRP A 214 -2.51 3.75 14.45
C TRP A 214 -2.31 4.24 12.99
N ALA A 215 -2.87 5.23 12.49
CA ALA A 215 -4.11 5.95 12.74
C ALA A 215 -5.17 5.38 11.80
N PHE A 216 -6.03 4.52 12.33
CA PHE A 216 -7.07 3.83 11.55
C PHE A 216 -6.52 3.01 10.37
N ARG A 217 -5.47 2.22 10.60
CA ARG A 217 -4.88 1.33 9.59
C ARG A 217 -5.14 -0.14 9.92
N TRP A 218 -5.15 -0.93 8.88
CA TRP A 218 -5.00 -2.38 8.93
C TRP A 218 -3.57 -2.76 8.60
N MET A 219 -2.98 -3.60 9.41
CA MET A 219 -1.80 -4.38 9.05
C MET A 219 -2.27 -5.81 8.81
N LEU A 220 -2.14 -6.27 7.59
CA LEU A 220 -2.33 -7.67 7.22
C LEU A 220 -0.98 -8.22 6.75
N VAL A 221 -0.52 -9.27 7.43
CA VAL A 221 0.66 -10.06 7.03
C VAL A 221 0.15 -11.43 6.60
N ILE A 222 0.44 -11.83 5.38
CA ILE A 222 0.14 -13.16 4.83
C ILE A 222 1.46 -13.90 4.71
N TYR A 223 1.53 -15.11 5.28
CA TYR A 223 2.71 -15.96 5.17
C TYR A 223 2.62 -16.83 3.91
N VAL A 224 3.75 -16.97 3.21
CA VAL A 224 3.91 -17.84 2.06
C VAL A 224 4.89 -18.96 2.45
N GLY A 225 4.48 -20.19 2.27
CA GLY A 225 5.27 -21.38 2.64
C GLY A 225 4.57 -22.24 3.65
#